data_70dd40974e2be6902f6114c68a9e6f51
#
_entry.id   70dd40974e2be6902f6114c68a9e6f51
#
_cell.length_a   1.000
_cell.length_b   1.000
_cell.length_c   1.000
_cell.angle_alpha   90.00
_cell.angle_beta   90.00
_cell.angle_gamma   90.00
#
_symmetry.space_group_name_H-M   'P 1'
#
loop_
_entity.id
_entity.type
_entity.pdbx_description
1 polymer ?
#
loop_
_entity_poly.entity_id
_entity_poly.type
_entity_poly.pdbx_seq_one_letter_code
_entity_poly.pdbx_strand_id
1 'polypeptide(L)'
;FMLGLTPVAVFDPHHPVIATEKVEHTHPVIAHLSSGMMPWVYFLLAVLFTVLSDYIEYWSENTAAQMTKAAGGAALCLLLWAVPWAVTGRLSRHRSAYVAHIALASVFLLISLPVWALLDLTAFLTSENLFSDALFIIGNAAILGGLVYASLGVATHMTARRRAFASGFFTAGLMAVIVGFSYLDQMNFYPQPVYGTIIEPYLQNLPPARDIDGFMAEAETLFAGNKK
;
A
#
# COMPACT_ATOMS: atom_id res chain seq x y z
N PHE A 1 -44.35 -16.61 20.49
CA PHE A 1 -44.90 -15.61 19.58
C PHE A 1 -44.01 -15.51 18.37
N MET A 2 -44.59 -15.53 17.19
CA MET A 2 -43.80 -15.46 15.92
C MET A 2 -44.14 -14.14 15.24
N LEU A 3 -43.15 -13.32 14.99
CA LEU A 3 -43.27 -12.10 14.18
C LEU A 3 -42.58 -12.35 12.83
N GLY A 4 -43.39 -12.73 11.86
CA GLY A 4 -42.87 -13.25 10.59
C GLY A 4 -42.20 -14.62 10.79
N LEU A 5 -40.97 -14.78 10.34
CA LEU A 5 -40.16 -15.99 10.51
C LEU A 5 -39.27 -15.97 11.78
N THR A 6 -39.32 -14.91 12.54
CA THR A 6 -38.45 -14.73 13.73
C THR A 6 -39.24 -15.12 15.00
N PRO A 7 -38.76 -16.11 15.79
CA PRO A 7 -39.35 -16.41 17.07
C PRO A 7 -39.10 -15.26 18.06
N VAL A 8 -40.15 -14.69 18.61
CA VAL A 8 -40.09 -13.64 19.63
C VAL A 8 -40.46 -14.24 20.96
N ALA A 9 -39.54 -14.23 21.91
CA ALA A 9 -39.80 -14.61 23.27
C ALA A 9 -40.33 -13.39 24.04
N VAL A 10 -41.51 -13.52 24.62
CA VAL A 10 -42.11 -12.49 25.49
C VAL A 10 -41.79 -12.91 26.93
N PHE A 11 -41.09 -12.06 27.65
CA PHE A 11 -40.75 -12.27 29.05
C PHE A 11 -41.63 -11.40 29.94
N ASP A 12 -41.86 -11.87 31.17
CA ASP A 12 -42.50 -11.09 32.24
C ASP A 12 -41.66 -9.82 32.48
N PRO A 13 -42.29 -8.64 32.74
CA PRO A 13 -41.58 -7.40 33.06
C PRO A 13 -40.58 -7.51 34.23
N HIS A 14 -40.80 -8.48 35.11
CA HIS A 14 -39.90 -8.76 36.24
C HIS A 14 -38.88 -9.85 36.01
N HIS A 15 -38.84 -10.44 34.79
CA HIS A 15 -37.82 -11.46 34.45
C HIS A 15 -36.45 -10.80 34.30
N PRO A 16 -35.43 -11.21 35.07
CA PRO A 16 -34.10 -10.64 34.93
C PRO A 16 -33.54 -11.04 33.56
N VAL A 17 -33.61 -10.12 32.61
CA VAL A 17 -32.96 -10.31 31.30
C VAL A 17 -31.46 -10.14 31.51
N ILE A 18 -30.72 -11.22 31.35
CA ILE A 18 -29.25 -11.14 31.32
C ILE A 18 -28.88 -10.19 30.20
N ALA A 19 -28.19 -9.10 30.55
CA ALA A 19 -27.70 -8.16 29.56
C ALA A 19 -26.94 -8.93 28.48
N THR A 20 -27.36 -8.77 27.24
CA THR A 20 -26.69 -9.42 26.09
C THR A 20 -25.25 -8.95 26.08
N GLU A 21 -24.35 -9.83 26.44
CA GLU A 21 -22.91 -9.55 26.40
C GLU A 21 -22.54 -9.19 24.97
N LYS A 22 -22.07 -7.97 24.79
CA LYS A 22 -21.64 -7.49 23.49
C LYS A 22 -20.32 -8.18 23.18
N VAL A 23 -20.37 -9.36 22.58
CA VAL A 23 -19.18 -10.08 22.13
C VAL A 23 -18.52 -9.27 21.01
N GLU A 24 -17.59 -8.44 21.39
CA GLU A 24 -16.76 -7.70 20.43
C GLU A 24 -15.70 -8.66 19.86
N HIS A 25 -16.04 -9.32 18.77
CA HIS A 25 -15.06 -10.10 18.01
C HIS A 25 -14.12 -9.17 17.19
N THR A 26 -13.41 -8.29 17.87
CA THR A 26 -12.28 -7.59 17.29
C THR A 26 -11.07 -8.52 17.38
N HIS A 27 -10.43 -8.77 16.26
CA HIS A 27 -9.21 -9.55 16.25
C HIS A 27 -8.19 -8.91 17.21
N PRO A 28 -7.52 -9.66 18.12
CA PRO A 28 -6.70 -9.09 19.18
C PRO A 28 -5.60 -8.15 18.65
N VAL A 29 -5.04 -8.45 17.47
CA VAL A 29 -4.06 -7.58 16.81
C VAL A 29 -4.67 -6.21 16.44
N ILE A 30 -5.87 -6.19 15.90
CA ILE A 30 -6.55 -4.93 15.53
C ILE A 30 -6.92 -4.13 16.78
N ALA A 31 -7.36 -4.80 17.84
CA ALA A 31 -7.64 -4.17 19.12
C ALA A 31 -6.39 -3.52 19.72
N HIS A 32 -5.25 -4.21 19.63
CA HIS A 32 -3.97 -3.66 20.08
C HIS A 32 -3.50 -2.47 19.23
N LEU A 33 -3.53 -2.61 17.90
CA LEU A 33 -3.16 -1.55 16.96
C LEU A 33 -4.02 -0.29 17.10
N SER A 34 -5.28 -0.42 17.49
CA SER A 34 -6.22 0.70 17.67
C SER A 34 -6.32 1.24 19.10
N SER A 35 -5.52 0.70 20.03
CA SER A 35 -5.58 1.08 21.44
C SER A 35 -4.70 2.27 21.79
N GLY A 36 -5.22 3.19 22.60
CA GLY A 36 -4.47 4.29 23.18
C GLY A 36 -3.77 5.20 22.16
N MET A 37 -2.48 5.42 22.35
CA MET A 37 -1.65 6.26 21.47
C MET A 37 -1.00 5.50 20.30
N MET A 38 -1.08 4.16 20.26
CA MET A 38 -0.42 3.33 19.25
C MET A 38 -0.75 3.73 17.80
N PRO A 39 -2.00 4.03 17.41
CA PRO A 39 -2.32 4.48 16.05
C PRO A 39 -1.52 5.70 15.61
N TRP A 40 -1.36 6.66 16.50
CA TRP A 40 -0.64 7.90 16.22
C TRP A 40 0.87 7.68 16.17
N VAL A 41 1.40 6.74 16.96
CA VAL A 41 2.81 6.34 16.86
C VAL A 41 3.10 5.71 15.50
N TYR A 42 2.26 4.76 15.04
CA TYR A 42 2.42 4.16 13.71
C TYR A 42 2.24 5.20 12.60
N PHE A 43 1.30 6.12 12.74
CA PHE A 43 1.10 7.21 11.79
C PHE A 43 2.35 8.09 11.68
N LEU A 44 2.90 8.54 12.80
CA LEU A 44 4.10 9.38 12.82
C LEU A 44 5.32 8.63 12.27
N LEU A 45 5.49 7.36 12.63
CA LEU A 45 6.56 6.53 12.09
C LEU A 45 6.42 6.37 10.57
N ALA A 46 5.23 6.09 10.07
CA ALA A 46 4.98 5.95 8.63
C ALA A 46 5.32 7.23 7.87
N VAL A 47 4.89 8.39 8.36
CA VAL A 47 5.23 9.69 7.76
C VAL A 47 6.74 9.95 7.82
N LEU A 48 7.37 9.71 8.99
CA LEU A 48 8.81 9.90 9.16
C LEU A 48 9.64 9.03 8.21
N PHE A 49 9.29 7.73 8.12
CA PHE A 49 10.01 6.81 7.24
C PHE A 49 9.79 7.14 5.76
N THR A 50 8.60 7.62 5.37
CA THR A 50 8.36 8.11 3.99
C THR A 50 9.25 9.31 3.68
N VAL A 51 9.34 10.27 4.59
CA VAL A 51 10.23 11.45 4.41
C VAL A 51 11.69 11.04 4.34
N LEU A 52 12.10 10.05 5.16
CA LEU A 52 13.46 9.54 5.15
C LEU A 52 13.78 8.81 3.85
N SER A 53 12.87 7.99 3.32
CA SER A 53 12.99 7.33 2.02
C SER A 53 13.16 8.35 0.91
N ASP A 54 12.27 9.35 0.84
CA ASP A 54 12.36 10.43 -0.14
C ASP A 54 13.67 11.23 -0.03
N TYR A 55 14.16 11.45 1.18
CA TYR A 55 15.42 12.15 1.39
C TYR A 55 16.63 11.36 0.87
N ILE A 56 16.60 10.04 1.00
CA ILE A 56 17.67 9.16 0.53
C ILE A 56 17.63 9.00 -0.99
N GLU A 57 16.42 8.89 -1.55
CA GLU A 57 16.23 8.58 -2.98
C GLU A 57 16.40 9.80 -3.88
N TYR A 58 15.96 10.98 -3.43
CA TYR A 58 15.90 12.14 -4.29
C TYR A 58 16.80 13.29 -3.80
N TRP A 59 17.75 13.65 -4.65
CA TRP A 59 18.49 14.89 -4.48
C TRP A 59 17.68 16.06 -5.04
N SER A 60 17.46 17.10 -4.25
CA SER A 60 16.76 18.31 -4.68
C SER A 60 17.46 19.55 -4.16
N GLU A 61 17.52 20.61 -4.99
CA GLU A 61 18.01 21.93 -4.57
C GLU A 61 17.15 22.52 -3.44
N ASN A 62 15.86 22.15 -3.38
CA ASN A 62 14.95 22.60 -2.32
C ASN A 62 14.46 21.43 -1.47
N THR A 63 15.38 20.82 -0.74
CA THR A 63 15.12 19.65 0.12
C THR A 63 13.99 19.88 1.12
N ALA A 64 13.89 21.08 1.73
CA ALA A 64 12.84 21.38 2.70
C ALA A 64 11.44 21.35 2.10
N ALA A 65 11.26 21.89 0.89
CA ALA A 65 9.97 21.84 0.19
C ALA A 65 9.60 20.41 -0.20
N GLN A 66 10.56 19.61 -0.63
CA GLN A 66 10.33 18.20 -0.98
C GLN A 66 9.93 17.39 0.25
N MET A 67 10.66 17.48 1.36
CA MET A 67 10.31 16.82 2.61
C MET A 67 8.92 17.22 3.11
N THR A 68 8.56 18.49 2.97
CA THR A 68 7.22 18.97 3.36
C THR A 68 6.14 18.37 2.47
N LYS A 69 6.37 18.23 1.16
CA LYS A 69 5.45 17.56 0.23
C LYS A 69 5.30 16.08 0.56
N ALA A 70 6.41 15.37 0.80
CA ALA A 70 6.41 13.97 1.18
C ALA A 70 5.63 13.74 2.49
N ALA A 71 5.93 14.51 3.53
CA ALA A 71 5.23 14.42 4.81
C ALA A 71 3.74 14.72 4.66
N GLY A 72 3.39 15.82 3.99
CA GLY A 72 2.00 16.23 3.76
C GLY A 72 1.24 15.22 2.91
N GLY A 73 1.87 14.72 1.84
CA GLY A 73 1.29 13.70 0.96
C GLY A 73 1.01 12.39 1.68
N ALA A 74 2.00 11.88 2.42
CA ALA A 74 1.85 10.66 3.20
C ALA A 74 0.76 10.80 4.29
N ALA A 75 0.80 11.89 5.05
CA ALA A 75 -0.20 12.16 6.08
C ALA A 75 -1.61 12.27 5.49
N LEU A 76 -1.78 13.02 4.41
CA LEU A 76 -3.08 13.17 3.74
C LEU A 76 -3.60 11.85 3.18
N CYS A 77 -2.73 11.06 2.54
CA CYS A 77 -3.07 9.76 1.99
C CYS A 77 -3.58 8.80 3.08
N LEU A 78 -2.87 8.70 4.23
CA LEU A 78 -3.26 7.86 5.35
C LEU A 78 -4.60 8.28 5.96
N LEU A 79 -4.81 9.60 6.13
CA LEU A 79 -6.07 10.14 6.67
C LEU A 79 -7.24 9.93 5.71
N LEU A 80 -7.05 10.20 4.42
CA LEU A 80 -8.08 10.01 3.40
C LEU A 80 -8.42 8.53 3.18
N TRP A 81 -7.43 7.62 3.29
CA TRP A 81 -7.68 6.19 3.22
C TRP A 81 -8.67 5.72 4.28
N ALA A 82 -8.56 6.24 5.49
CA ALA A 82 -9.41 5.83 6.60
C ALA A 82 -10.88 6.29 6.46
N VAL A 83 -11.16 7.36 5.70
CA VAL A 83 -12.50 7.95 5.57
C VAL A 83 -13.54 6.98 4.98
N PRO A 84 -13.35 6.39 3.77
CA PRO A 84 -14.34 5.49 3.16
C PRO A 84 -14.59 4.26 4.02
N TRP A 85 -13.55 3.75 4.69
CA TRP A 85 -13.69 2.59 5.58
C TRP A 85 -14.43 2.93 6.87
N ALA A 86 -14.21 4.11 7.45
CA ALA A 86 -14.96 4.58 8.60
C ALA A 86 -16.44 4.78 8.28
N VAL A 87 -16.77 5.31 7.10
CA VAL A 87 -18.14 5.44 6.60
C VAL A 87 -18.76 4.05 6.41
N THR A 88 -18.06 3.15 5.73
CA THR A 88 -18.50 1.76 5.53
C THR A 88 -18.74 1.06 6.87
N GLY A 89 -17.82 1.22 7.84
CA GLY A 89 -17.95 0.65 9.17
C GLY A 89 -19.14 1.23 9.94
N ARG A 90 -19.42 2.53 9.77
CA ARG A 90 -20.60 3.15 10.39
C ARG A 90 -21.91 2.63 9.79
N LEU A 91 -21.95 2.41 8.48
CA LEU A 91 -23.13 1.88 7.79
C LEU A 91 -23.38 0.41 8.10
N SER A 92 -22.32 -0.42 8.17
CA SER A 92 -22.44 -1.87 8.34
C SER A 92 -22.43 -2.33 9.80
N ARG A 93 -21.67 -1.66 10.66
CA ARG A 93 -21.45 -2.04 12.08
C ARG A 93 -21.93 -1.01 13.09
N HIS A 94 -22.46 0.13 12.63
CA HIS A 94 -22.78 1.29 13.46
C HIS A 94 -21.57 1.84 14.27
N ARG A 95 -20.35 1.54 13.82
CA ARG A 95 -19.08 1.97 14.43
C ARG A 95 -18.14 2.48 13.35
N SER A 96 -17.59 3.67 13.54
CA SER A 96 -16.71 4.32 12.59
C SER A 96 -15.24 4.01 12.85
N ALA A 97 -14.76 2.88 13.10
CA ALA A 97 -13.39 2.53 13.51
C ALA A 97 -12.25 3.30 12.77
N TYR A 98 -12.38 4.63 12.63
CA TYR A 98 -11.50 5.53 11.86
C TYR A 98 -10.05 5.39 12.27
N VAL A 99 -9.79 5.45 13.58
CA VAL A 99 -8.42 5.34 14.13
C VAL A 99 -7.78 3.98 13.84
N ALA A 100 -8.59 2.91 13.86
CA ALA A 100 -8.10 1.58 13.50
C ALA A 100 -7.68 1.50 12.02
N HIS A 101 -8.39 2.18 11.14
CA HIS A 101 -8.02 2.24 9.71
C HIS A 101 -6.77 3.08 9.46
N ILE A 102 -6.55 4.16 10.22
CA ILE A 102 -5.29 4.91 10.20
C ILE A 102 -4.13 3.99 10.62
N ALA A 103 -4.28 3.27 11.75
CA ALA A 103 -3.26 2.36 12.23
C ALA A 103 -2.92 1.27 11.21
N LEU A 104 -3.95 0.65 10.62
CA LEU A 104 -3.77 -0.36 9.57
C LEU A 104 -3.02 0.21 8.36
N ALA A 105 -3.48 1.34 7.82
CA ALA A 105 -2.85 1.97 6.66
C ALA A 105 -1.38 2.33 6.96
N SER A 106 -1.11 2.85 8.16
CA SER A 106 0.26 3.20 8.59
C SER A 106 1.17 1.97 8.69
N VAL A 107 0.69 0.87 9.26
CA VAL A 107 1.46 -0.39 9.34
C VAL A 107 1.72 -0.95 7.94
N PHE A 108 0.72 -0.96 7.06
CA PHE A 108 0.91 -1.41 5.68
C PHE A 108 1.87 -0.51 4.91
N LEU A 109 1.85 0.80 5.10
CA LEU A 109 2.83 1.72 4.52
C LEU A 109 4.24 1.42 5.04
N LEU A 110 4.42 1.21 6.34
CA LEU A 110 5.71 0.82 6.93
C LEU A 110 6.25 -0.51 6.38
N ILE A 111 5.36 -1.46 6.07
CA ILE A 111 5.75 -2.72 5.43
C ILE A 111 6.08 -2.51 3.96
N SER A 112 5.36 -1.63 3.27
CA SER A 112 5.58 -1.38 1.83
C SER A 112 6.93 -0.74 1.54
N LEU A 113 7.43 0.15 2.39
CA LEU A 113 8.71 0.85 2.17
C LEU A 113 9.90 -0.11 1.97
N PRO A 114 10.18 -1.07 2.87
CA PRO A 114 11.27 -2.02 2.66
C PRO A 114 10.98 -3.00 1.51
N VAL A 115 9.71 -3.30 1.22
CA VAL A 115 9.35 -4.14 0.07
C VAL A 115 9.68 -3.40 -1.22
N TRP A 116 9.36 -2.12 -1.34
CA TRP A 116 9.70 -1.31 -2.52
C TRP A 116 11.21 -1.20 -2.69
N ALA A 117 11.97 -0.92 -1.63
CA ALA A 117 13.42 -0.90 -1.69
C ALA A 117 14.02 -2.23 -2.17
N LEU A 118 13.44 -3.37 -1.76
CA LEU A 118 13.85 -4.70 -2.25
C LEU A 118 13.46 -4.92 -3.71
N LEU A 119 12.31 -4.44 -4.15
CA LEU A 119 11.86 -4.54 -5.55
C LEU A 119 12.76 -3.69 -6.46
N ASP A 120 13.11 -2.48 -6.05
CA ASP A 120 14.01 -1.60 -6.78
C ASP A 120 15.41 -2.21 -6.86
N LEU A 121 15.90 -2.80 -5.76
CA LEU A 121 17.15 -3.54 -5.76
C LEU A 121 17.12 -4.73 -6.73
N THR A 122 16.03 -5.50 -6.77
CA THR A 122 15.90 -6.62 -7.72
C THR A 122 15.85 -6.11 -9.17
N ALA A 123 15.16 -5.02 -9.43
CA ALA A 123 15.11 -4.39 -10.75
C ALA A 123 16.50 -3.92 -11.20
N PHE A 124 17.30 -3.37 -10.30
CA PHE A 124 18.68 -2.96 -10.57
C PHE A 124 19.61 -4.15 -10.86
N LEU A 125 19.46 -5.26 -10.09
CA LEU A 125 20.32 -6.45 -10.24
C LEU A 125 19.94 -7.34 -11.43
N THR A 126 18.69 -7.24 -11.91
CA THR A 126 18.17 -8.10 -12.96
C THR A 126 18.12 -7.33 -14.28
N SER A 127 18.86 -7.79 -15.28
CA SER A 127 18.83 -7.18 -16.61
C SER A 127 17.54 -7.45 -17.41
N GLU A 128 16.65 -8.30 -16.87
CA GLU A 128 15.39 -8.69 -17.51
C GLU A 128 14.24 -7.82 -16.96
N ASN A 129 13.84 -6.81 -17.72
CA ASN A 129 12.77 -5.88 -17.33
C ASN A 129 11.43 -6.57 -17.03
N LEU A 130 11.09 -7.64 -17.76
CA LEU A 130 9.80 -8.30 -17.67
C LEU A 130 9.59 -9.03 -16.32
N PHE A 131 10.66 -9.58 -15.74
CA PHE A 131 10.60 -10.23 -14.43
C PHE A 131 10.46 -9.21 -13.29
N SER A 132 11.23 -8.11 -13.34
CA SER A 132 11.15 -7.05 -12.34
C SER A 132 9.78 -6.36 -12.35
N ASP A 133 9.22 -6.08 -13.54
CA ASP A 133 7.89 -5.48 -13.68
C ASP A 133 6.79 -6.38 -13.11
N ALA A 134 6.84 -7.68 -13.43
CA ALA A 134 5.89 -8.65 -12.87
C ALA A 134 5.99 -8.72 -11.34
N LEU A 135 7.20 -8.74 -10.80
CA LEU A 135 7.43 -8.78 -9.35
C LEU A 135 6.94 -7.50 -8.67
N PHE A 136 7.15 -6.34 -9.29
CA PHE A 136 6.64 -5.05 -8.82
C PHE A 136 5.10 -5.03 -8.78
N ILE A 137 4.43 -5.48 -9.85
CA ILE A 137 2.97 -5.54 -9.93
C ILE A 137 2.42 -6.50 -8.85
N ILE A 138 3.00 -7.70 -8.71
CA ILE A 138 2.56 -8.70 -7.74
C ILE A 138 2.79 -8.19 -6.31
N GLY A 139 3.94 -7.59 -6.01
CA GLY A 139 4.27 -7.04 -4.71
C GLY A 139 3.29 -5.94 -4.29
N ASN A 140 3.03 -4.99 -5.17
CA ASN A 140 2.06 -3.92 -4.92
C ASN A 140 0.63 -4.45 -4.78
N ALA A 141 0.23 -5.42 -5.61
CA ALA A 141 -1.08 -6.06 -5.50
C ALA A 141 -1.24 -6.81 -4.17
N ALA A 142 -0.20 -7.49 -3.68
CA ALA A 142 -0.22 -8.19 -2.40
C ALA A 142 -0.36 -7.22 -1.21
N ILE A 143 0.40 -6.11 -1.21
CA ILE A 143 0.33 -5.09 -0.16
C ILE A 143 -1.06 -4.43 -0.15
N LEU A 144 -1.52 -3.94 -1.30
CA LEU A 144 -2.82 -3.29 -1.44
C LEU A 144 -3.97 -4.25 -1.12
N GLY A 145 -3.91 -5.47 -1.64
CA GLY A 145 -4.90 -6.51 -1.37
C GLY A 145 -4.97 -6.88 0.10
N GLY A 146 -3.82 -6.98 0.77
CA GLY A 146 -3.73 -7.20 2.20
C GLY A 146 -4.34 -6.05 3.01
N LEU A 147 -4.05 -4.80 2.63
CA LEU A 147 -4.62 -3.62 3.28
C LEU A 147 -6.14 -3.55 3.10
N VAL A 148 -6.66 -3.78 1.89
CA VAL A 148 -8.11 -3.83 1.64
C VAL A 148 -8.77 -4.97 2.41
N TYR A 149 -8.16 -6.16 2.42
CA TYR A 149 -8.64 -7.31 3.16
C TYR A 149 -8.73 -7.04 4.66
N ALA A 150 -7.71 -6.43 5.25
CA ALA A 150 -7.70 -6.06 6.67
C ALA A 150 -8.74 -4.97 6.96
N SER A 151 -8.85 -3.95 6.09
CA SER A 151 -9.82 -2.88 6.22
C SER A 151 -11.27 -3.39 6.14
N LEU A 152 -11.58 -4.31 5.20
CA LEU A 152 -12.87 -5.00 5.14
C LEU A 152 -13.16 -5.81 6.40
N GLY A 153 -12.12 -6.39 7.02
CA GLY A 153 -12.24 -7.13 8.28
C GLY A 153 -12.68 -6.27 9.46
N VAL A 154 -12.24 -5.02 9.49
CA VAL A 154 -12.63 -4.04 10.51
C VAL A 154 -14.00 -3.42 10.20
N ALA A 155 -14.23 -3.05 8.94
CA ALA A 155 -15.42 -2.30 8.54
C ALA A 155 -16.68 -3.17 8.37
N THR A 156 -16.54 -4.47 8.07
CA THR A 156 -17.68 -5.31 7.67
C THR A 156 -17.78 -6.62 8.47
N HIS A 157 -18.97 -7.27 8.43
CA HIS A 157 -19.19 -8.60 8.98
C HIS A 157 -18.99 -9.74 7.95
N MET A 158 -18.26 -9.48 6.88
CA MET A 158 -18.05 -10.47 5.82
C MET A 158 -17.27 -11.69 6.34
N THR A 159 -17.65 -12.88 5.87
CA THR A 159 -16.86 -14.09 6.07
C THR A 159 -15.49 -13.97 5.38
N ALA A 160 -14.48 -14.69 5.87
CA ALA A 160 -13.11 -14.62 5.32
C ALA A 160 -13.07 -14.86 3.81
N ARG A 161 -13.88 -15.81 3.29
CA ARG A 161 -13.95 -16.11 1.85
C ARG A 161 -14.53 -14.94 1.04
N ARG A 162 -15.63 -14.35 1.48
CA ARG A 162 -16.25 -13.19 0.80
C ARG A 162 -15.32 -11.98 0.83
N ARG A 163 -14.66 -11.76 1.95
CA ARG A 163 -13.67 -10.69 2.14
C ARG A 163 -12.47 -10.85 1.22
N ALA A 164 -11.92 -12.07 1.09
CA ALA A 164 -10.83 -12.36 0.17
C ALA A 164 -11.24 -12.10 -1.30
N PHE A 165 -12.43 -12.53 -1.68
CA PHE A 165 -12.95 -12.29 -3.03
C PHE A 165 -13.16 -10.80 -3.31
N ALA A 166 -13.80 -10.07 -2.39
CA ALA A 166 -14.02 -8.63 -2.52
C ALA A 166 -12.70 -7.84 -2.57
N SER A 167 -11.74 -8.20 -1.70
CA SER A 167 -10.41 -7.61 -1.71
C SER A 167 -9.68 -7.87 -3.04
N GLY A 168 -9.68 -9.11 -3.52
CA GLY A 168 -9.04 -9.47 -4.79
C GLY A 168 -9.65 -8.70 -5.98
N PHE A 169 -10.98 -8.63 -6.04
CA PHE A 169 -11.68 -7.90 -7.10
C PHE A 169 -11.35 -6.40 -7.09
N PHE A 170 -11.40 -5.76 -5.90
CA PHE A 170 -11.06 -4.34 -5.76
C PHE A 170 -9.60 -4.07 -6.12
N THR A 171 -8.69 -4.90 -5.64
CA THR A 171 -7.25 -4.77 -5.93
C THR A 171 -6.97 -4.96 -7.42
N ALA A 172 -7.56 -5.98 -8.05
CA ALA A 172 -7.41 -6.21 -9.49
C ALA A 172 -7.92 -5.02 -10.31
N GLY A 173 -9.07 -4.46 -9.95
CA GLY A 173 -9.63 -3.29 -10.61
C GLY A 173 -8.72 -2.07 -10.48
N LEU A 174 -8.20 -1.78 -9.28
CA LEU A 174 -7.31 -0.66 -9.06
C LEU A 174 -5.95 -0.85 -9.76
N MET A 175 -5.39 -2.06 -9.71
CA MET A 175 -4.15 -2.37 -10.44
C MET A 175 -4.33 -2.25 -11.96
N ALA A 176 -5.47 -2.66 -12.50
CA ALA A 176 -5.77 -2.47 -13.92
C ALA A 176 -5.81 -0.99 -14.32
N VAL A 177 -6.36 -0.14 -13.45
CA VAL A 177 -6.37 1.32 -13.64
C VAL A 177 -4.95 1.88 -13.59
N ILE A 178 -4.14 1.50 -12.60
CA ILE A 178 -2.75 1.98 -12.45
C ILE A 178 -1.91 1.56 -13.67
N VAL A 179 -1.95 0.28 -14.04
CA VAL A 179 -1.21 -0.23 -15.20
C VAL A 179 -1.71 0.43 -16.49
N GLY A 180 -3.03 0.64 -16.62
CA GLY A 180 -3.60 1.34 -17.78
C GLY A 180 -3.10 2.77 -17.91
N PHE A 181 -3.04 3.53 -16.80
CA PHE A 181 -2.47 4.88 -16.81
C PHE A 181 -0.98 4.89 -17.12
N SER A 182 -0.20 3.97 -16.53
CA SER A 182 1.23 3.84 -16.82
C SER A 182 1.48 3.54 -18.31
N TYR A 183 0.64 2.70 -18.91
CA TYR A 183 0.73 2.40 -20.33
C TYR A 183 0.39 3.61 -21.21
N LEU A 184 -0.64 4.38 -20.85
CA LEU A 184 -1.00 5.61 -21.55
C LEU A 184 0.10 6.67 -21.43
N ASP A 185 0.75 6.76 -20.28
CA ASP A 185 1.85 7.71 -20.06
C ASP A 185 3.06 7.36 -20.91
N GLN A 186 3.39 6.08 -21.07
CA GLN A 186 4.46 5.61 -21.96
C GLN A 186 4.21 5.93 -23.44
N MET A 187 2.94 6.11 -23.86
CA MET A 187 2.59 6.52 -25.21
C MET A 187 2.79 8.02 -25.46
N ASN A 188 2.98 8.82 -24.42
CA ASN A 188 3.25 10.23 -24.55
C ASN A 188 4.69 10.44 -25.02
N PHE A 189 4.86 11.19 -26.10
CA PHE A 189 6.19 11.59 -26.55
C PHE A 189 6.70 12.74 -25.68
N TYR A 190 7.73 12.46 -24.89
CA TYR A 190 8.45 13.49 -24.15
C TYR A 190 9.58 14.04 -25.02
N PRO A 191 9.59 15.33 -25.37
CA PRO A 191 10.61 15.92 -26.22
C PRO A 191 11.99 15.99 -25.57
N GLN A 192 12.07 15.76 -24.27
CA GLN A 192 13.33 15.69 -23.53
C GLN A 192 13.47 14.29 -22.90
N PRO A 193 14.64 13.65 -23.00
CA PRO A 193 14.88 12.38 -22.35
C PRO A 193 14.76 12.56 -20.84
N VAL A 194 13.92 11.73 -20.21
CA VAL A 194 13.82 11.67 -18.75
C VAL A 194 14.97 10.81 -18.25
N TYR A 195 15.99 11.46 -17.70
CA TYR A 195 17.09 10.75 -17.05
C TYR A 195 16.67 10.33 -15.64
N GLY A 196 16.86 9.08 -15.30
CA GLY A 196 16.76 8.62 -13.91
C GLY A 196 17.79 9.37 -13.06
N THR A 197 17.32 10.09 -12.05
CA THR A 197 18.19 10.84 -11.11
C THR A 197 18.67 9.98 -9.94
N ILE A 198 18.24 8.73 -9.89
CA ILE A 198 18.59 7.81 -8.80
C ILE A 198 19.97 7.22 -9.10
N ILE A 199 20.96 7.69 -8.35
CA ILE A 199 22.28 7.06 -8.28
C ILE A 199 22.29 6.30 -6.96
N GLU A 200 22.33 4.97 -7.03
CA GLU A 200 22.41 4.14 -5.83
C GLU A 200 23.88 3.92 -5.41
N PRO A 201 24.48 4.85 -4.65
CA PRO A 201 25.92 4.84 -4.38
C PRO A 201 26.37 3.66 -3.50
N TYR A 202 25.45 3.06 -2.74
CA TYR A 202 25.71 1.92 -1.86
C TYR A 202 25.76 0.57 -2.58
N LEU A 203 25.34 0.53 -3.84
CA LEU A 203 25.34 -0.69 -4.67
C LEU A 203 26.47 -0.75 -5.69
N GLN A 204 27.32 0.28 -5.76
CA GLN A 204 28.41 0.38 -6.76
C GLN A 204 29.39 -0.80 -6.75
N ASN A 205 29.47 -1.53 -5.63
CA ASN A 205 30.38 -2.66 -5.50
C ASN A 205 29.70 -4.03 -5.66
N LEU A 206 28.39 -4.08 -5.88
CA LEU A 206 27.66 -5.35 -6.00
C LEU A 206 27.63 -5.96 -7.41
N PRO A 207 27.37 -5.21 -8.48
CA PRO A 207 27.55 -5.73 -9.82
C PRO A 207 29.02 -5.74 -10.19
N PRO A 208 29.52 -6.77 -10.90
CA PRO A 208 30.87 -6.74 -11.44
C PRO A 208 31.00 -5.48 -12.32
N ALA A 209 32.01 -4.65 -12.01
CA ALA A 209 32.30 -3.48 -12.80
C ALA A 209 32.47 -3.91 -14.27
N ARG A 210 31.64 -3.41 -15.17
CA ARG A 210 31.84 -3.60 -16.60
C ARG A 210 33.13 -2.90 -16.97
N ASP A 211 34.04 -3.65 -17.58
CA ASP A 211 35.26 -3.10 -18.12
C ASP A 211 34.92 -2.09 -19.23
N ILE A 212 35.63 -0.96 -19.26
CA ILE A 212 35.45 0.10 -20.28
C ILE A 212 35.60 -0.48 -21.68
N ASP A 213 36.53 -1.42 -21.88
CA ASP A 213 36.78 -2.06 -23.17
C ASP A 213 35.56 -2.92 -23.61
N GLY A 214 34.91 -3.61 -22.66
CA GLY A 214 33.70 -4.36 -22.94
C GLY A 214 32.51 -3.44 -23.29
N PHE A 215 32.39 -2.29 -22.61
CA PHE A 215 31.37 -1.29 -22.93
C PHE A 215 31.59 -0.66 -24.32
N MET A 216 32.82 -0.32 -24.64
CA MET A 216 33.18 0.26 -25.96
C MET A 216 32.93 -0.72 -27.11
N ALA A 217 33.25 -2.01 -26.92
CA ALA A 217 32.96 -3.05 -27.91
C ALA A 217 31.47 -3.25 -28.15
N GLU A 218 30.66 -3.18 -27.10
CA GLU A 218 29.18 -3.25 -27.21
C GLU A 218 28.61 -2.01 -27.91
N ALA A 219 29.11 -0.82 -27.57
CA ALA A 219 28.73 0.43 -28.23
C ALA A 219 29.06 0.42 -29.76
N GLU A 220 30.23 -0.08 -30.16
CA GLU A 220 30.58 -0.22 -31.57
C GLU A 220 29.61 -1.14 -32.33
N THR A 221 29.16 -2.24 -31.71
CA THR A 221 28.18 -3.15 -32.35
C THR A 221 26.79 -2.49 -32.53
N LEU A 222 26.37 -1.65 -31.59
CA LEU A 222 25.11 -0.89 -31.68
C LEU A 222 25.16 0.14 -32.83
N PHE A 223 26.29 0.81 -33.01
CA PHE A 223 26.48 1.77 -34.10
C PHE A 223 26.70 1.12 -35.46
N ALA A 224 27.30 -0.08 -35.52
CA ALA A 224 27.47 -0.83 -36.74
C ALA A 224 26.16 -1.38 -37.31
N GLY A 225 25.19 -1.74 -36.44
CA GLY A 225 23.87 -2.23 -36.83
C GLY A 225 22.96 -1.16 -37.46
N ASN A 226 23.26 0.11 -37.30
CA ASN A 226 22.42 1.24 -37.76
C ASN A 226 22.85 1.80 -39.15
N LYS A 227 23.77 1.13 -39.85
CA LYS A 227 24.26 1.52 -41.20
C LYS A 227 23.60 0.72 -42.33
N LYS A 228 22.34 0.23 -42.12
CA LYS A 228 21.57 -0.39 -43.21
C LYS A 228 20.40 0.46 -43.60
#